data_248de241e6249d1f18ccf7d1f8d41e1c
#
_entry.id   248de241e6249d1f18ccf7d1f8d41e1c
#
_cell.length_a   1.000
_cell.length_b   1.000
_cell.length_c   1.000
_cell.angle_alpha   90.00
_cell.angle_beta   90.00
_cell.angle_gamma   90.00
#
_symmetry.space_group_name_H-M   'P 1'
#
loop_
_entity.id
_entity.type
_entity.pdbx_description
1 polymer ?
#
loop_
_entity_poly.entity_id
_entity_poly.type
_entity_poly.pdbx_seq_one_letter_code
_entity_poly.pdbx_strand_id
1 'polypeptide(L)'
;SNNFPFADLEQLLELTAVSIASDIVPITGENRILAYYGLKQLNSNPSLGLKGIIDICGLSGKEITISDIVFKIGPRINASGRMMNGKEAVELLLAKDVDVAREKSESINQYNEERRELDKKITDEANAIIDEFQNMEDRKAIIVYNPGWHKGVIGIVASRLTEKYYRPAVVLTKSSELITGSARSVTGFDIYKACLLYTSPSPRD
;
A
#
# COMPACT_ATOMS: atom_id res chain seq x y z
N SER A 1 0.92 -31.77 17.34
CA SER A 1 1.84 -30.72 16.87
C SER A 1 2.35 -31.12 15.49
N ASN A 2 1.97 -30.44 14.46
CA ASN A 2 2.53 -30.62 13.12
C ASN A 2 3.97 -30.09 13.17
N ASN A 3 4.95 -30.97 13.28
CA ASN A 3 6.36 -30.62 13.14
C ASN A 3 6.63 -30.37 11.64
N PHE A 4 6.56 -29.13 11.21
CA PHE A 4 7.09 -28.73 9.91
C PHE A 4 8.62 -28.74 10.00
N PRO A 5 9.34 -29.35 9.05
CA PRO A 5 10.80 -29.25 8.96
C PRO A 5 11.22 -27.77 8.89
N PHE A 6 12.26 -27.38 9.62
CA PHE A 6 12.75 -26.00 9.61
C PHE A 6 13.11 -25.52 8.20
N ALA A 7 13.63 -26.42 7.36
CA ALA A 7 13.94 -26.12 5.96
C ALA A 7 12.74 -25.65 5.13
N ASP A 8 11.52 -26.12 5.43
CA ASP A 8 10.30 -25.66 4.74
C ASP A 8 9.90 -24.26 5.20
N LEU A 9 10.15 -23.93 6.47
CA LEU A 9 9.90 -22.59 7.02
C LEU A 9 10.94 -21.58 6.54
N GLU A 10 12.17 -22.00 6.36
CA GLU A 10 13.25 -21.14 5.87
C GLU A 10 12.91 -20.53 4.50
N GLN A 11 12.27 -21.29 3.61
CA GLN A 11 11.83 -20.81 2.29
C GLN A 11 10.81 -19.68 2.35
N LEU A 12 10.11 -19.52 3.48
CA LEU A 12 9.10 -18.45 3.67
C LEU A 12 9.71 -17.14 4.22
N LEU A 13 10.97 -17.16 4.62
CA LEU A 13 11.60 -15.97 5.23
C LEU A 13 11.70 -14.80 4.28
N GLU A 14 11.89 -15.02 2.98
CA GLU A 14 11.90 -13.95 1.99
C GLU A 14 10.54 -13.22 1.90
N LEU A 15 9.43 -13.98 1.92
CA LEU A 15 8.08 -13.42 1.94
C LEU A 15 7.84 -12.63 3.23
N THR A 16 8.35 -13.13 4.35
CA THR A 16 8.28 -12.45 5.64
C THR A 16 9.04 -11.13 5.61
N ALA A 17 10.25 -11.10 5.05
CA ALA A 17 11.02 -9.87 4.88
C ALA A 17 10.31 -8.86 3.97
N VAL A 18 9.71 -9.33 2.86
CA VAL A 18 8.91 -8.50 1.95
C VAL A 18 7.70 -7.92 2.67
N SER A 19 6.98 -8.72 3.48
CA SER A 19 5.83 -8.25 4.25
C SER A 19 6.23 -7.20 5.29
N ILE A 20 7.24 -7.48 6.12
CA ILE A 20 7.75 -6.56 7.15
C ILE A 20 8.12 -5.21 6.52
N ALA A 21 8.85 -5.23 5.41
CA ALA A 21 9.31 -4.01 4.75
C ALA A 21 8.18 -3.28 4.02
N SER A 22 7.27 -4.00 3.32
CA SER A 22 6.17 -3.39 2.56
C SER A 22 5.14 -2.69 3.45
N ASP A 23 4.93 -3.18 4.67
CA ASP A 23 4.00 -2.62 5.65
C ASP A 23 4.70 -1.64 6.63
N ILE A 24 6.01 -1.39 6.42
CA ILE A 24 6.82 -0.47 7.23
C ILE A 24 6.73 -0.83 8.73
N VAL A 25 6.72 -2.13 9.02
CA VAL A 25 6.71 -2.63 10.41
C VAL A 25 8.08 -2.32 11.05
N PRO A 26 8.13 -1.90 12.33
CA PRO A 26 9.40 -1.66 13.02
C PRO A 26 10.35 -2.86 12.94
N ILE A 27 11.55 -2.63 12.41
CA ILE A 27 12.59 -3.68 12.24
C ILE A 27 13.40 -3.79 13.55
N THR A 28 12.72 -4.25 14.60
CA THR A 28 13.28 -4.47 15.93
C THR A 28 12.95 -5.87 16.43
N GLY A 29 13.65 -6.35 17.44
CA GLY A 29 13.40 -7.68 18.03
C GLY A 29 13.38 -8.80 16.98
N GLU A 30 12.33 -9.59 16.97
CA GLU A 30 12.13 -10.73 16.06
C GLU A 30 12.06 -10.30 14.60
N ASN A 31 11.41 -9.17 14.31
CA ASN A 31 11.30 -8.65 12.94
C ASN A 31 12.68 -8.37 12.33
N ARG A 32 13.66 -7.93 13.14
CA ARG A 32 15.03 -7.71 12.67
C ARG A 32 15.69 -9.01 12.24
N ILE A 33 15.49 -10.08 13.00
CA ILE A 33 16.05 -11.40 12.70
C ILE A 33 15.41 -11.96 11.43
N LEU A 34 14.08 -11.94 11.35
CA LEU A 34 13.32 -12.42 10.20
C LEU A 34 13.65 -11.64 8.92
N ALA A 35 13.71 -10.32 9.02
CA ALA A 35 14.07 -9.47 7.88
C ALA A 35 15.50 -9.71 7.41
N TYR A 36 16.46 -9.91 8.33
CA TYR A 36 17.86 -10.17 7.97
C TYR A 36 18.00 -11.49 7.19
N TYR A 37 17.45 -12.58 7.71
CA TYR A 37 17.56 -13.89 7.03
C TYR A 37 16.70 -13.94 5.77
N GLY A 38 15.52 -13.34 5.77
CA GLY A 38 14.68 -13.26 4.58
C GLY A 38 15.29 -12.42 3.47
N LEU A 39 15.97 -11.30 3.80
CA LEU A 39 16.70 -10.49 2.83
C LEU A 39 17.91 -11.25 2.27
N LYS A 40 18.63 -12.00 3.11
CA LYS A 40 19.71 -12.87 2.66
C LYS A 40 19.22 -13.94 1.69
N GLN A 41 18.08 -14.57 1.98
CA GLN A 41 17.44 -15.53 1.08
C GLN A 41 17.04 -14.87 -0.25
N LEU A 42 16.38 -13.72 -0.20
CA LEU A 42 15.96 -12.95 -1.36
C LEU A 42 17.14 -12.60 -2.29
N ASN A 43 18.32 -12.35 -1.72
CA ASN A 43 19.54 -12.06 -2.47
C ASN A 43 20.26 -13.30 -2.99
N SER A 44 20.03 -14.48 -2.41
CA SER A 44 20.75 -15.71 -2.80
C SER A 44 19.95 -16.56 -3.78
N ASN A 45 18.70 -16.82 -3.48
CA ASN A 45 17.84 -17.72 -4.25
C ASN A 45 16.35 -17.36 -4.06
N PRO A 46 15.89 -16.24 -4.65
CA PRO A 46 14.50 -15.83 -4.55
C PRO A 46 13.55 -16.82 -5.24
N SER A 47 12.34 -16.97 -4.71
CA SER A 47 11.26 -17.70 -5.39
C SER A 47 10.96 -17.09 -6.75
N LEU A 48 10.38 -17.88 -7.66
CA LEU A 48 10.10 -17.46 -9.04
C LEU A 48 9.25 -16.18 -9.09
N GLY A 49 8.25 -16.07 -8.23
CA GLY A 49 7.40 -14.88 -8.19
C GLY A 49 8.15 -13.63 -7.76
N LEU A 50 8.97 -13.70 -6.71
CA LEU A 50 9.79 -12.56 -6.28
C LEU A 50 10.88 -12.25 -7.29
N LYS A 51 11.48 -13.25 -7.93
CA LYS A 51 12.43 -13.06 -9.02
C LYS A 51 11.81 -12.27 -10.17
N GLY A 52 10.60 -12.61 -10.59
CA GLY A 52 9.88 -11.85 -11.64
C GLY A 52 9.69 -10.38 -11.26
N ILE A 53 9.33 -10.07 -10.01
CA ILE A 53 9.20 -8.68 -9.55
C ILE A 53 10.57 -7.99 -9.48
N ILE A 54 11.60 -8.67 -9.02
CA ILE A 54 12.99 -8.18 -8.97
C ILE A 54 13.47 -7.77 -10.36
N ASP A 55 13.21 -8.62 -11.36
CA ASP A 55 13.61 -8.39 -12.75
C ASP A 55 12.92 -7.12 -13.31
N ILE A 56 11.61 -6.99 -13.11
CA ILE A 56 10.83 -5.81 -13.55
C ILE A 56 11.25 -4.54 -12.81
N CYS A 57 11.69 -4.66 -11.55
CA CYS A 57 12.24 -3.54 -10.79
C CYS A 57 13.62 -3.07 -11.28
N GLY A 58 14.28 -3.80 -12.19
CA GLY A 58 15.65 -3.53 -12.65
C GLY A 58 16.69 -3.79 -11.55
N LEU A 59 16.40 -4.75 -10.66
CA LEU A 59 17.25 -5.12 -9.54
C LEU A 59 18.06 -6.42 -9.79
N SER A 60 17.88 -7.08 -10.94
CA SER A 60 18.60 -8.29 -11.30
C SER A 60 20.12 -8.08 -11.26
N GLY A 61 20.83 -8.97 -10.57
CA GLY A 61 22.29 -8.89 -10.39
C GLY A 61 22.77 -7.80 -9.42
N LYS A 62 21.88 -7.12 -8.72
CA LYS A 62 22.19 -6.14 -7.68
C LYS A 62 21.86 -6.69 -6.30
N GLU A 63 22.57 -6.23 -5.28
CA GLU A 63 22.19 -6.50 -3.90
C GLU A 63 20.91 -5.73 -3.57
N ILE A 64 19.87 -6.49 -3.20
CA ILE A 64 18.55 -5.95 -2.81
C ILE A 64 18.63 -5.52 -1.36
N THR A 65 18.17 -4.30 -1.10
CA THR A 65 18.10 -3.71 0.25
C THR A 65 16.65 -3.65 0.75
N ILE A 66 16.46 -3.41 2.04
CA ILE A 66 15.14 -3.11 2.61
C ILE A 66 14.48 -1.93 1.89
N SER A 67 15.24 -0.88 1.56
CA SER A 67 14.73 0.26 0.80
C SER A 67 14.20 -0.12 -0.58
N ASP A 68 14.84 -1.08 -1.26
CA ASP A 68 14.33 -1.57 -2.55
C ASP A 68 12.99 -2.31 -2.38
N ILE A 69 12.84 -3.06 -1.29
CA ILE A 69 11.55 -3.70 -0.99
C ILE A 69 10.48 -2.63 -0.72
N VAL A 70 10.75 -1.65 0.15
CA VAL A 70 9.80 -0.59 0.51
C VAL A 70 9.37 0.24 -0.70
N PHE A 71 10.31 0.64 -1.56
CA PHE A 71 10.04 1.63 -2.60
C PHE A 71 9.84 1.06 -4.01
N LYS A 72 10.23 -0.21 -4.26
CA LYS A 72 10.14 -0.83 -5.58
C LYS A 72 9.28 -2.09 -5.59
N ILE A 73 9.57 -3.06 -4.73
CA ILE A 73 8.89 -4.38 -4.72
C ILE A 73 7.49 -4.25 -4.09
N GLY A 74 7.42 -3.77 -2.85
CA GLY A 74 6.18 -3.66 -2.08
C GLY A 74 5.07 -2.87 -2.79
N PRO A 75 5.36 -1.69 -3.36
CA PRO A 75 4.36 -0.92 -4.09
C PRO A 75 3.73 -1.64 -5.28
N ARG A 76 4.46 -2.52 -5.96
CA ARG A 76 3.93 -3.35 -7.05
C ARG A 76 2.97 -4.41 -6.54
N ILE A 77 3.37 -5.16 -5.51
CA ILE A 77 2.52 -6.16 -4.86
C ILE A 77 1.23 -5.51 -4.36
N ASN A 78 1.34 -4.38 -3.66
CA ASN A 78 0.21 -3.64 -3.12
C ASN A 78 -0.71 -3.05 -4.21
N ALA A 79 -0.18 -2.74 -5.40
CA ALA A 79 -0.98 -2.20 -6.50
C ALA A 79 -2.04 -3.19 -7.00
N SER A 80 -1.75 -4.50 -7.01
CA SER A 80 -2.71 -5.54 -7.39
C SER A 80 -3.99 -5.46 -6.54
N GLY A 81 -3.86 -5.37 -5.22
CA GLY A 81 -5.01 -5.26 -4.32
C GLY A 81 -5.75 -3.91 -4.38
N ARG A 82 -5.12 -2.87 -4.90
CA ARG A 82 -5.72 -1.53 -5.06
C ARG A 82 -6.46 -1.36 -6.37
N MET A 83 -5.91 -1.91 -7.46
CA MET A 83 -6.42 -1.71 -8.82
C MET A 83 -7.40 -2.80 -9.23
N MET A 84 -7.16 -4.03 -8.81
CA MET A 84 -7.96 -5.21 -9.13
C MET A 84 -8.33 -5.99 -7.86
N ASN A 85 -7.71 -7.13 -7.67
CA ASN A 85 -7.83 -7.93 -6.45
C ASN A 85 -6.45 -8.52 -6.07
N GLY A 86 -6.24 -8.73 -4.76
CA GLY A 86 -4.96 -9.24 -4.27
C GLY A 86 -4.66 -10.69 -4.68
N LYS A 87 -5.58 -11.40 -5.31
CA LYS A 87 -5.40 -12.81 -5.69
C LYS A 87 -4.26 -12.98 -6.69
N GLU A 88 -4.13 -12.08 -7.66
CA GLU A 88 -3.04 -12.13 -8.65
C GLU A 88 -1.65 -12.00 -8.02
N ALA A 89 -1.53 -11.14 -6.99
CA ALA A 89 -0.28 -11.04 -6.24
C ALA A 89 0.04 -12.35 -5.50
N VAL A 90 -0.97 -13.00 -4.90
CA VAL A 90 -0.79 -14.30 -4.25
C VAL A 90 -0.41 -15.37 -5.26
N GLU A 91 -1.08 -15.43 -6.41
CA GLU A 91 -0.76 -16.37 -7.49
C GLU A 91 0.64 -16.17 -8.03
N LEU A 92 1.11 -14.92 -8.17
CA LEU A 92 2.49 -14.63 -8.52
C LEU A 92 3.47 -15.15 -7.47
N LEU A 93 3.26 -14.83 -6.19
CA LEU A 93 4.16 -15.25 -5.12
C LEU A 93 4.21 -16.77 -4.94
N LEU A 94 3.18 -17.49 -5.35
CA LEU A 94 3.08 -18.95 -5.34
C LEU A 94 3.46 -19.59 -6.69
N ALA A 95 3.88 -18.82 -7.69
CA ALA A 95 4.18 -19.34 -9.02
C ALA A 95 5.32 -20.39 -8.98
N LYS A 96 5.10 -21.51 -9.65
CA LYS A 96 6.05 -22.61 -9.80
C LYS A 96 6.59 -22.73 -11.23
N ASP A 97 6.10 -21.90 -12.12
CA ASP A 97 6.48 -21.84 -13.53
C ASP A 97 7.02 -20.44 -13.85
N VAL A 98 8.08 -20.39 -14.64
CA VAL A 98 8.80 -19.15 -14.98
C VAL A 98 7.95 -18.25 -15.90
N ASP A 99 7.22 -18.84 -16.85
CA ASP A 99 6.41 -18.07 -17.79
C ASP A 99 5.19 -17.46 -17.08
N VAL A 100 4.58 -18.21 -16.17
CA VAL A 100 3.50 -17.71 -15.30
C VAL A 100 4.02 -16.58 -14.40
N ALA A 101 5.18 -16.75 -13.80
CA ALA A 101 5.78 -15.71 -12.94
C ALA A 101 6.07 -14.43 -13.73
N ARG A 102 6.56 -14.55 -14.96
CA ARG A 102 6.82 -13.41 -15.83
C ARG A 102 5.54 -12.67 -16.21
N GLU A 103 4.54 -13.37 -16.76
CA GLU A 103 3.26 -12.80 -17.17
C GLU A 103 2.59 -12.04 -16.02
N LYS A 104 2.51 -12.67 -14.84
CA LYS A 104 1.89 -12.04 -13.67
C LYS A 104 2.70 -10.86 -13.13
N SER A 105 4.02 -10.91 -13.22
CA SER A 105 4.88 -9.78 -12.83
C SER A 105 4.65 -8.57 -13.73
N GLU A 106 4.52 -8.79 -15.04
CA GLU A 106 4.21 -7.73 -16.02
C GLU A 106 2.85 -7.10 -15.71
N SER A 107 1.81 -7.93 -15.46
CA SER A 107 0.48 -7.44 -15.08
C SER A 107 0.51 -6.58 -13.80
N ILE A 108 1.21 -7.04 -12.78
CA ILE A 108 1.35 -6.30 -11.51
C ILE A 108 2.12 -5.00 -11.71
N ASN A 109 3.13 -4.98 -12.57
CA ASN A 109 3.84 -3.73 -12.91
C ASN A 109 2.90 -2.74 -13.61
N GLN A 110 2.09 -3.20 -14.55
CA GLN A 110 1.09 -2.36 -15.21
C GLN A 110 0.11 -1.75 -14.20
N TYR A 111 -0.43 -2.54 -13.26
CA TYR A 111 -1.29 -2.02 -12.18
C TYR A 111 -0.59 -0.95 -11.33
N ASN A 112 0.70 -1.12 -11.08
CA ASN A 112 1.45 -0.13 -10.33
C ASN A 112 1.65 1.18 -11.12
N GLU A 113 1.85 1.11 -12.42
CA GLU A 113 1.93 2.27 -13.31
C GLU A 113 0.59 3.02 -13.35
N GLU A 114 -0.50 2.31 -13.63
CA GLU A 114 -1.87 2.86 -13.62
C GLU A 114 -2.21 3.49 -12.26
N ARG A 115 -1.87 2.82 -11.17
CA ARG A 115 -2.07 3.37 -9.82
C ARG A 115 -1.31 4.68 -9.62
N ARG A 116 -0.05 4.78 -10.11
CA ARG A 116 0.77 6.01 -10.01
C ARG A 116 0.20 7.15 -10.83
N GLU A 117 -0.31 6.88 -12.02
CA GLU A 117 -0.96 7.88 -12.87
C GLU A 117 -2.24 8.41 -12.21
N LEU A 118 -3.08 7.50 -11.71
CA LEU A 118 -4.30 7.88 -10.99
C LEU A 118 -4.00 8.65 -9.70
N ASP A 119 -3.00 8.24 -8.93
CA ASP A 119 -2.55 8.93 -7.72
C ASP A 119 -2.15 10.38 -8.03
N LYS A 120 -1.34 10.58 -9.07
CA LYS A 120 -0.95 11.93 -9.50
C LYS A 120 -2.17 12.75 -9.94
N LYS A 121 -2.97 12.21 -10.85
CA LYS A 121 -4.16 12.88 -11.39
C LYS A 121 -5.13 13.29 -10.27
N ILE A 122 -5.49 12.34 -9.39
CA ILE A 122 -6.45 12.60 -8.31
C ILE A 122 -5.87 13.59 -7.29
N THR A 123 -4.57 13.53 -7.03
CA THR A 123 -3.90 14.49 -6.14
C THR A 123 -3.94 15.91 -6.73
N ASP A 124 -3.69 16.06 -8.02
CA ASP A 124 -3.74 17.37 -8.71
C ASP A 124 -5.18 17.92 -8.71
N GLU A 125 -6.17 17.09 -9.04
CA GLU A 125 -7.58 17.48 -8.97
C GLU A 125 -8.03 17.86 -7.55
N ALA A 126 -7.61 17.11 -6.53
CA ALA A 126 -7.92 17.41 -5.15
C ALA A 126 -7.29 18.73 -4.68
N ASN A 127 -6.05 19.01 -5.09
CA ASN A 127 -5.41 20.29 -4.82
C ASN A 127 -6.16 21.45 -5.50
N ALA A 128 -6.59 21.30 -6.75
CA ALA A 128 -7.38 22.31 -7.43
C ALA A 128 -8.70 22.63 -6.69
N ILE A 129 -9.40 21.61 -6.19
CA ILE A 129 -10.60 21.82 -5.35
C ILE A 129 -10.25 22.59 -4.07
N ILE A 130 -9.12 22.26 -3.43
CA ILE A 130 -8.69 22.91 -2.19
C ILE A 130 -8.28 24.36 -2.44
N ASP A 131 -7.66 24.66 -3.58
CA ASP A 131 -7.26 26.02 -3.95
C ASP A 131 -8.47 26.97 -4.14
N GLU A 132 -9.66 26.41 -4.41
CA GLU A 132 -10.92 27.18 -4.45
C GLU A 132 -11.54 27.43 -3.06
N PHE A 133 -10.99 26.84 -2.00
CA PHE A 133 -11.51 27.01 -0.65
C PHE A 133 -11.24 28.41 -0.12
N GLN A 134 -12.32 29.12 0.21
CA GLN A 134 -12.21 30.37 0.96
C GLN A 134 -11.77 30.08 2.40
N ASN A 135 -10.94 30.98 2.95
CA ASN A 135 -10.48 30.92 4.34
C ASN A 135 -9.83 29.57 4.74
N MET A 136 -8.93 29.08 3.87
CA MET A 136 -8.22 27.82 4.13
C MET A 136 -7.50 27.83 5.50
N GLU A 137 -7.06 28.99 5.98
CA GLU A 137 -6.38 29.14 7.27
C GLU A 137 -7.26 28.76 8.46
N ASP A 138 -8.56 29.05 8.38
CA ASP A 138 -9.55 28.77 9.45
C ASP A 138 -10.02 27.31 9.46
N ARG A 139 -9.80 26.57 8.39
CA ARG A 139 -10.27 25.20 8.26
C ARG A 139 -9.44 24.26 9.14
N LYS A 140 -10.10 23.45 9.94
CA LYS A 140 -9.46 22.45 10.84
C LYS A 140 -9.27 21.08 10.17
N ALA A 141 -9.97 20.81 9.07
CA ALA A 141 -9.88 19.59 8.30
C ALA A 141 -10.10 19.87 6.81
N ILE A 142 -9.60 18.99 5.97
CA ILE A 142 -9.81 19.00 4.52
C ILE A 142 -10.79 17.89 4.18
N ILE A 143 -11.87 18.23 3.50
CA ILE A 143 -12.83 17.26 2.99
C ILE A 143 -13.02 17.55 1.51
N VAL A 144 -12.68 16.58 0.67
CA VAL A 144 -12.84 16.68 -0.79
C VAL A 144 -13.60 15.48 -1.32
N TYR A 145 -14.42 15.72 -2.34
CA TYR A 145 -15.25 14.70 -2.97
C TYR A 145 -15.23 14.83 -4.49
N ASN A 146 -15.06 13.71 -5.15
CA ASN A 146 -15.33 13.57 -6.57
C ASN A 146 -15.81 12.15 -6.87
N PRO A 147 -17.00 11.97 -7.49
CA PRO A 147 -17.57 10.65 -7.75
C PRO A 147 -16.76 9.80 -8.72
N GLY A 148 -15.88 10.42 -9.50
CA GLY A 148 -15.03 9.75 -10.51
C GLY A 148 -13.68 9.25 -9.96
N TRP A 149 -13.34 9.51 -8.71
CA TRP A 149 -12.07 9.06 -8.17
C TRP A 149 -12.04 7.56 -7.86
N HIS A 150 -10.91 6.93 -8.13
CA HIS A 150 -10.74 5.51 -7.91
C HIS A 150 -10.57 5.18 -6.42
N LYS A 151 -11.47 4.34 -5.87
CA LYS A 151 -11.50 4.00 -4.43
C LYS A 151 -10.19 3.41 -3.89
N GLY A 152 -9.44 2.68 -4.69
CA GLY A 152 -8.15 2.06 -4.30
C GLY A 152 -7.01 3.07 -4.14
N VAL A 153 -7.21 4.32 -4.61
CA VAL A 153 -6.17 5.36 -4.64
C VAL A 153 -6.45 6.49 -3.65
N ILE A 154 -7.71 6.79 -3.35
CA ILE A 154 -8.08 7.92 -2.47
C ILE A 154 -7.40 7.90 -1.10
N GLY A 155 -7.02 6.72 -0.58
CA GLY A 155 -6.27 6.61 0.68
C GLY A 155 -4.82 7.11 0.59
N ILE A 156 -4.20 7.01 -0.60
CA ILE A 156 -2.87 7.57 -0.86
C ILE A 156 -2.98 9.09 -0.96
N VAL A 157 -3.99 9.57 -1.70
CA VAL A 157 -4.26 11.00 -1.84
C VAL A 157 -4.54 11.65 -0.47
N ALA A 158 -5.35 11.02 0.38
CA ALA A 158 -5.60 11.50 1.73
C ALA A 158 -4.31 11.66 2.55
N SER A 159 -3.37 10.71 2.44
CA SER A 159 -2.05 10.83 3.09
C SER A 159 -1.27 12.04 2.56
N ARG A 160 -1.19 12.22 1.23
CA ARG A 160 -0.50 13.35 0.61
C ARG A 160 -1.08 14.70 1.02
N LEU A 161 -2.41 14.81 1.08
CA LEU A 161 -3.07 16.03 1.53
C LEU A 161 -2.76 16.33 3.00
N THR A 162 -2.79 15.29 3.85
CA THR A 162 -2.43 15.44 5.26
C THR A 162 -0.99 15.89 5.44
N GLU A 163 -0.05 15.34 4.67
CA GLU A 163 1.37 15.73 4.68
C GLU A 163 1.57 17.16 4.19
N LYS A 164 0.91 17.56 3.10
CA LYS A 164 1.04 18.89 2.50
C LYS A 164 0.44 20.01 3.36
N TYR A 165 -0.74 19.77 3.92
CA TYR A 165 -1.52 20.82 4.60
C TYR A 165 -1.47 20.73 6.13
N TYR A 166 -0.84 19.70 6.70
CA TYR A 166 -0.76 19.45 8.15
C TYR A 166 -2.14 19.49 8.84
N ARG A 167 -3.16 18.94 8.18
CA ARG A 167 -4.53 18.85 8.68
C ARG A 167 -5.11 17.47 8.43
N PRO A 168 -6.04 17.00 9.27
CA PRO A 168 -6.81 15.80 8.94
C PRO A 168 -7.47 15.95 7.57
N ALA A 169 -7.32 14.91 6.72
CA ALA A 169 -7.87 14.91 5.38
C ALA A 169 -8.82 13.72 5.17
N VAL A 170 -9.98 14.00 4.60
CA VAL A 170 -10.98 13.02 4.19
C VAL A 170 -11.19 13.15 2.68
N VAL A 171 -10.89 12.08 1.96
CA VAL A 171 -11.08 12.01 0.50
C VAL A 171 -12.20 11.04 0.21
N LEU A 172 -13.24 11.54 -0.45
CA LEU A 172 -14.47 10.81 -0.71
C LEU A 172 -14.66 10.56 -2.20
N THR A 173 -15.27 9.43 -2.53
CA THR A 173 -15.69 9.08 -3.89
C THR A 173 -17.00 8.30 -3.87
N LYS A 174 -17.60 8.06 -5.03
CA LYS A 174 -18.76 7.17 -5.18
C LYS A 174 -18.27 5.75 -5.51
N SER A 175 -18.77 4.76 -4.79
CA SER A 175 -18.56 3.34 -5.10
C SER A 175 -19.93 2.66 -5.11
N SER A 176 -20.36 2.22 -6.29
CA SER A 176 -21.74 1.78 -6.52
C SER A 176 -22.73 2.89 -6.12
N GLU A 177 -23.66 2.63 -5.22
CA GLU A 177 -24.64 3.61 -4.76
C GLU A 177 -24.25 4.33 -3.46
N LEU A 178 -23.05 4.03 -2.91
CA LEU A 178 -22.60 4.57 -1.65
C LEU A 178 -21.45 5.56 -1.84
N ILE A 179 -21.41 6.60 -1.00
CA ILE A 179 -20.23 7.44 -0.83
C ILE A 179 -19.28 6.67 0.09
N THR A 180 -18.08 6.44 -0.39
CA THR A 180 -17.00 5.83 0.37
C THR A 180 -15.81 6.76 0.43
N GLY A 181 -14.95 6.59 1.42
CA GLY A 181 -13.82 7.47 1.59
C GLY A 181 -12.67 6.88 2.35
N SER A 182 -11.60 7.64 2.39
CA SER A 182 -10.45 7.37 3.23
C SER A 182 -10.08 8.62 4.00
N ALA A 183 -9.78 8.46 5.28
CA ALA A 183 -9.36 9.54 6.15
C ALA A 183 -7.93 9.32 6.65
N ARG A 184 -7.20 10.41 6.79
CA ARG A 184 -5.87 10.44 7.40
C ARG A 184 -5.81 11.57 8.41
N SER A 185 -5.09 11.35 9.49
CA SER A 185 -4.99 12.29 10.59
C SER A 185 -3.56 12.83 10.74
N VAL A 186 -3.44 13.88 11.52
CA VAL A 186 -2.16 14.43 12.00
C VAL A 186 -1.87 13.96 13.41
N THR A 187 -0.60 14.05 13.81
CA THR A 187 -0.19 13.75 15.18
C THR A 187 -1.01 14.60 16.18
N GLY A 188 -1.50 13.94 17.22
CA GLY A 188 -2.29 14.59 18.28
C GLY A 188 -3.80 14.66 18.02
N PHE A 189 -4.30 14.25 16.87
CA PHE A 189 -5.74 14.17 16.60
C PHE A 189 -6.16 12.74 16.24
N ASP A 190 -7.02 12.15 17.05
CA ASP A 190 -7.56 10.81 16.83
C ASP A 190 -8.86 10.87 16.01
N ILE A 191 -8.69 10.76 14.68
CA ILE A 191 -9.83 10.81 13.76
C ILE A 191 -10.78 9.61 13.93
N TYR A 192 -10.29 8.48 14.41
CA TYR A 192 -11.14 7.32 14.68
C TYR A 192 -12.13 7.60 15.82
N LYS A 193 -11.63 8.16 16.93
CA LYS A 193 -12.49 8.59 18.03
C LYS A 193 -13.48 9.67 17.61
N ALA A 194 -13.02 10.62 16.79
CA ALA A 194 -13.93 11.64 16.24
C ALA A 194 -15.06 11.02 15.42
N CYS A 195 -14.77 10.03 14.57
CA CYS A 195 -15.79 9.33 13.81
C CYS A 195 -16.77 8.55 14.72
N LEU A 196 -16.27 7.89 15.76
CA LEU A 196 -17.12 7.15 16.70
C LEU A 196 -18.14 8.03 17.42
N LEU A 197 -17.80 9.28 17.74
CA LEU A 197 -18.73 10.21 18.40
C LEU A 197 -19.97 10.51 17.55
N TYR A 198 -19.87 10.39 16.22
CA TYR A 198 -20.99 10.64 15.29
C TYR A 198 -21.72 9.37 14.84
N THR A 199 -21.14 8.19 15.10
CA THR A 199 -21.74 6.90 14.74
C THR A 199 -22.38 6.19 15.93
N SER A 200 -22.14 6.66 17.16
CA SER A 200 -22.85 6.18 18.34
C SER A 200 -24.26 6.76 18.37
N PRO A 201 -25.28 5.99 18.81
CA PRO A 201 -26.62 6.52 19.01
C PRO A 201 -26.56 7.75 19.91
N SER A 202 -27.20 8.83 19.47
CA SER A 202 -27.28 10.03 20.29
C SER A 202 -28.02 9.71 21.60
N PRO A 203 -27.55 10.19 22.77
CA PRO A 203 -28.30 10.04 24.01
C PRO A 203 -29.70 10.73 23.99
N ARG A 204 -30.06 11.36 22.86
CA ARG A 204 -31.32 12.07 22.65
C ARG A 204 -32.28 11.32 21.72
N ASP A 205 -31.90 10.17 21.19
CA ASP A 205 -32.74 9.21 20.46
C ASP A 205 -33.10 8.05 21.43
#